data_b584750b870ac37cfeb4c216aa34fe1d
#
_entry.id   b584750b870ac37cfeb4c216aa34fe1d
#
_cell.length_a   1.000
_cell.length_b   1.000
_cell.length_c   1.000
_cell.angle_alpha   90.00
_cell.angle_beta   90.00
_cell.angle_gamma   90.00
#
_symmetry.space_group_name_H-M   'P 1'
#
loop_
_entity.id
_entity.type
_entity.pdbx_description
1 polymer ?
#
loop_
_entity_poly.entity_id
_entity_poly.type
_entity_poly.pdbx_seq_one_letter_code
_entity_poly.pdbx_strand_id
1 'polypeptide(L)'
;SSLVGSEMCIRDRILLPLLCGGSVFFLTRNVPAACIVLGLSALQVLFTAWQRHREQAYWRSVAAQLSDLCDCLLFLEHREIFPRNEDTVLSKLQDKVLKLVTILQQKNEDSRQAQENLKGLISDLSHQLKTPIASLKLYTALLEEPALTEQQRKQYTEVLRTAVDRLVFLSESMIQLSRLESGLIQLQPEEKSLNQTVLMAVKNVFVKAKQRHITLTYDSESDITLVHDQRWTAEAIFNLLDNAVKYAPSGSTVAIRVRELGLFAAVDVTDQADPIPESERSRIFQRFYRGQNSRNTEGIGIGLYLAREIAMKQNGHLNLRCGSVGNTFSLLLFQKKETNAEQRSDQEK
;
A
#
# COMPACT_ATOMS: atom_id res chain seq x y z
N SER A 1 23.49 44.31 -1.66
CA SER A 1 23.84 45.10 -2.88
C SER A 1 22.67 45.82 -3.52
N SER A 2 21.43 45.45 -3.23
CA SER A 2 20.21 46.12 -3.78
C SER A 2 19.81 47.40 -3.05
N LEU A 3 20.17 47.57 -1.78
CA LEU A 3 19.87 48.77 -0.98
C LEU A 3 20.70 49.99 -1.40
N VAL A 4 21.98 49.79 -1.75
CA VAL A 4 22.87 50.88 -2.21
C VAL A 4 22.43 51.46 -3.55
N GLY A 5 21.89 50.66 -4.48
CA GLY A 5 21.34 51.10 -5.75
C GLY A 5 20.04 51.91 -5.59
N SER A 6 19.24 51.67 -4.54
CA SER A 6 17.98 52.38 -4.30
C SER A 6 18.18 53.79 -3.72
N GLU A 7 19.16 53.99 -2.85
CA GLU A 7 19.47 55.29 -2.26
C GLU A 7 20.09 56.26 -3.28
N MET A 8 20.98 55.76 -4.14
CA MET A 8 21.55 56.54 -5.23
C MET A 8 20.48 57.06 -6.21
N CYS A 9 19.49 56.21 -6.53
CA CYS A 9 18.41 56.54 -7.45
C CYS A 9 17.40 57.58 -6.84
N ILE A 10 17.25 57.65 -5.52
CA ILE A 10 16.40 58.63 -4.83
C ILE A 10 17.07 60.00 -4.82
N ARG A 11 18.37 60.07 -4.56
CA ARG A 11 19.15 61.28 -4.54
C ARG A 11 19.20 61.96 -5.92
N ASP A 12 19.36 61.17 -6.97
CA ASP A 12 19.38 61.65 -8.35
C ASP A 12 18.01 62.15 -8.80
N ARG A 13 16.92 61.56 -8.36
CA ARG A 13 15.54 61.96 -8.70
C ARG A 13 15.08 63.25 -8.00
N ILE A 14 15.67 63.60 -6.86
CA ILE A 14 15.40 64.87 -6.17
C ILE A 14 16.36 65.97 -6.68
N LEU A 15 17.61 65.65 -6.93
CA LEU A 15 18.62 66.59 -7.43
C LEU A 15 18.32 67.05 -8.87
N LEU A 16 17.90 66.18 -9.74
CA LEU A 16 17.62 66.48 -11.15
C LEU A 16 16.51 67.54 -11.34
N PRO A 17 15.34 67.46 -10.68
CA PRO A 17 14.31 68.49 -10.72
C PRO A 17 14.71 69.81 -10.10
N LEU A 18 15.49 69.82 -9.02
CA LEU A 18 16.04 70.99 -8.38
C LEU A 18 17.01 71.75 -9.32
N LEU A 19 17.89 70.95 -10.00
CA LEU A 19 18.82 71.48 -10.99
C LEU A 19 18.08 72.03 -12.24
N CYS A 20 17.05 71.33 -12.72
CA CYS A 20 16.20 71.82 -13.81
C CYS A 20 15.42 73.08 -13.43
N GLY A 21 14.81 73.15 -12.25
CA GLY A 21 14.13 74.33 -11.77
C GLY A 21 15.05 75.52 -11.58
N GLY A 22 16.26 75.34 -11.07
CA GLY A 22 17.30 76.34 -10.92
C GLY A 22 17.83 76.81 -12.27
N SER A 23 18.05 75.99 -13.25
CA SER A 23 18.51 76.31 -14.59
C SER A 23 17.43 77.11 -15.37
N VAL A 24 16.15 76.79 -15.26
CA VAL A 24 15.03 77.51 -15.83
C VAL A 24 14.94 78.91 -15.23
N PHE A 25 15.08 79.06 -13.90
CA PHE A 25 15.10 80.37 -13.26
C PHE A 25 16.26 81.23 -13.72
N PHE A 26 17.43 80.66 -13.87
CA PHE A 26 18.64 81.41 -14.30
C PHE A 26 18.56 81.84 -15.75
N LEU A 27 17.98 81.00 -16.63
CA LEU A 27 17.86 81.30 -18.06
C LEU A 27 16.72 82.28 -18.39
N THR A 28 15.57 82.20 -17.73
CA THR A 28 14.37 82.96 -18.09
C THR A 28 14.10 84.15 -17.20
N ARG A 29 14.72 84.23 -16.00
CA ARG A 29 14.41 85.19 -14.92
C ARG A 29 12.90 85.28 -14.60
N ASN A 30 12.15 84.21 -14.93
CA ASN A 30 10.68 84.21 -14.77
C ASN A 30 10.34 83.33 -13.56
N VAL A 31 10.09 83.93 -12.40
CA VAL A 31 9.77 83.30 -11.11
C VAL A 31 8.57 82.33 -11.23
N PRO A 32 7.42 82.70 -11.86
CA PRO A 32 6.27 81.81 -11.96
C PRO A 32 6.57 80.52 -12.75
N ALA A 33 7.38 80.55 -13.80
CA ALA A 33 7.76 79.35 -14.58
C ALA A 33 8.62 78.44 -13.76
N ALA A 34 9.52 78.93 -12.98
CA ALA A 34 10.36 78.12 -12.06
C ALA A 34 9.49 77.43 -10.95
N CYS A 35 8.52 78.11 -10.39
CA CYS A 35 7.57 77.57 -9.42
C CYS A 35 6.68 76.47 -10.02
N ILE A 36 6.24 76.56 -11.25
CA ILE A 36 5.47 75.46 -11.92
C ILE A 36 6.36 74.21 -12.14
N VAL A 37 7.58 74.35 -12.59
CA VAL A 37 8.50 73.24 -12.79
C VAL A 37 8.81 72.55 -11.48
N LEU A 38 9.06 73.30 -10.40
CA LEU A 38 9.28 72.74 -9.07
C LEU A 38 8.03 72.02 -8.50
N GLY A 39 6.84 72.62 -8.74
CA GLY A 39 5.57 71.97 -8.35
C GLY A 39 5.32 70.66 -9.06
N LEU A 40 5.52 70.65 -10.39
CA LEU A 40 5.38 69.40 -11.18
C LEU A 40 6.39 68.35 -10.77
N SER A 41 7.64 68.71 -10.48
CA SER A 41 8.67 67.80 -10.04
C SER A 41 8.39 67.22 -8.63
N ALA A 42 7.85 68.02 -7.71
CA ALA A 42 7.40 67.56 -6.40
C ALA A 42 6.24 66.53 -6.51
N LEU A 43 5.27 66.86 -7.40
CA LEU A 43 4.17 65.93 -7.70
C LEU A 43 4.66 64.62 -8.27
N GLN A 44 5.64 64.65 -9.18
CA GLN A 44 6.26 63.43 -9.75
C GLN A 44 6.99 62.60 -8.67
N VAL A 45 7.73 63.26 -7.76
CA VAL A 45 8.40 62.56 -6.64
C VAL A 45 7.39 61.91 -5.69
N LEU A 46 6.30 62.62 -5.35
CA LEU A 46 5.23 62.09 -4.50
C LEU A 46 4.53 60.91 -5.19
N PHE A 47 4.24 61.01 -6.48
CA PHE A 47 3.64 59.92 -7.25
C PHE A 47 4.53 58.69 -7.30
N THR A 48 5.84 58.84 -7.55
CA THR A 48 6.78 57.72 -7.57
C THR A 48 7.00 57.10 -6.17
N ALA A 49 6.96 57.93 -5.10
CA ALA A 49 7.02 57.43 -3.71
C ALA A 49 5.76 56.62 -3.35
N TRP A 50 4.57 57.10 -3.75
CA TRP A 50 3.31 56.40 -3.56
C TRP A 50 3.27 55.08 -4.34
N GLN A 51 3.73 55.06 -5.59
CA GLN A 51 3.81 53.88 -6.41
C GLN A 51 4.73 52.81 -5.79
N ARG A 52 5.93 53.22 -5.30
CA ARG A 52 6.84 52.32 -4.60
C ARG A 52 6.25 51.79 -3.30
N HIS A 53 5.55 52.62 -2.54
CA HIS A 53 4.90 52.18 -1.33
C HIS A 53 3.85 51.10 -1.61
N ARG A 54 3.05 51.25 -2.68
CA ARG A 54 2.09 50.24 -3.15
C ARG A 54 2.79 48.98 -3.59
N GLU A 55 3.86 49.06 -4.38
CA GLU A 55 4.63 47.92 -4.83
C GLU A 55 5.25 47.15 -3.65
N GLN A 56 5.83 47.85 -2.68
CA GLN A 56 6.39 47.22 -1.49
C GLN A 56 5.32 46.52 -0.63
N ALA A 57 4.16 47.13 -0.48
CA ALA A 57 3.04 46.52 0.24
C ALA A 57 2.56 45.25 -0.48
N TYR A 58 2.45 45.25 -1.79
CA TYR A 58 2.12 44.09 -2.60
C TYR A 58 3.14 42.97 -2.45
N TRP A 59 4.44 43.25 -2.59
CA TRP A 59 5.49 42.23 -2.46
C TRP A 59 5.59 41.68 -1.05
N ARG A 60 5.34 42.48 0.00
CA ARG A 60 5.26 41.99 1.39
C ARG A 60 4.09 41.02 1.57
N SER A 61 2.93 41.33 1.00
CA SER A 61 1.76 40.45 1.05
C SER A 61 2.03 39.14 0.33
N VAL A 62 2.62 39.17 -0.87
CA VAL A 62 2.99 37.98 -1.62
C VAL A 62 4.02 37.13 -0.87
N ALA A 63 5.03 37.76 -0.26
CA ALA A 63 6.04 37.05 0.52
C ALA A 63 5.44 36.36 1.77
N ALA A 64 4.51 37.02 2.47
CA ALA A 64 3.80 36.44 3.59
C ALA A 64 2.96 35.24 3.15
N GLN A 65 2.20 35.36 2.07
CA GLN A 65 1.39 34.26 1.53
C GLN A 65 2.23 33.08 1.03
N LEU A 66 3.42 33.33 0.45
CA LEU A 66 4.37 32.27 0.09
C LEU A 66 4.96 31.58 1.34
N SER A 67 5.22 32.35 2.41
CA SER A 67 5.63 31.78 3.70
C SER A 67 4.55 30.85 4.25
N ASP A 68 3.30 31.29 4.26
CA ASP A 68 2.16 30.46 4.70
C ASP A 68 2.01 29.18 3.86
N LEU A 69 2.28 29.25 2.55
CA LEU A 69 2.31 28.06 1.68
C LEU A 69 3.45 27.09 2.04
N CYS A 70 4.62 27.60 2.39
CA CYS A 70 5.72 26.78 2.88
C CYS A 70 5.38 26.11 4.22
N ASP A 71 4.70 26.84 5.10
CA ASP A 71 4.24 26.28 6.38
C ASP A 71 3.22 25.17 6.19
N CYS A 72 2.32 25.27 5.19
CA CYS A 72 1.44 24.17 4.81
C CYS A 72 2.20 22.88 4.43
N LEU A 73 3.34 23.01 3.73
CA LEU A 73 4.21 21.87 3.41
C LEU A 73 4.90 21.30 4.66
N LEU A 74 5.41 22.15 5.54
CA LEU A 74 6.15 21.75 6.74
C LEU A 74 5.25 21.02 7.75
N PHE A 75 4.03 21.53 7.93
CA PHE A 75 3.07 20.95 8.89
C PHE A 75 2.10 19.97 8.25
N LEU A 76 2.19 19.74 6.93
CA LEU A 76 1.29 18.88 6.16
C LEU A 76 -0.19 19.28 6.35
N GLU A 77 -0.48 20.57 6.43
CA GLU A 77 -1.82 21.10 6.61
C GLU A 77 -2.45 21.49 5.26
N HIS A 78 -3.74 21.24 5.13
CA HIS A 78 -4.54 21.69 3.99
C HIS A 78 -5.14 23.06 4.31
N ARG A 79 -4.50 24.13 3.82
CA ARG A 79 -4.99 25.50 4.01
C ARG A 79 -5.06 26.22 2.67
N GLU A 80 -6.22 26.76 2.31
CA GLU A 80 -6.37 27.62 1.12
C GLU A 80 -5.94 29.04 1.47
N ILE A 81 -4.92 29.56 0.78
CA ILE A 81 -4.32 30.87 1.01
C ILE A 81 -4.69 31.83 -0.12
N PHE A 82 -4.76 31.33 -1.36
CA PHE A 82 -5.15 32.11 -2.53
C PHE A 82 -6.56 31.73 -2.99
N PRO A 83 -7.37 32.70 -3.50
CA PRO A 83 -8.68 32.39 -4.04
C PRO A 83 -8.58 31.44 -5.25
N ARG A 84 -9.39 30.39 -5.27
CA ARG A 84 -9.42 29.44 -6.39
C ARG A 84 -9.93 30.01 -7.72
N ASN A 85 -10.63 31.12 -7.68
CA ASN A 85 -11.30 31.67 -8.85
C ASN A 85 -10.40 32.60 -9.70
N GLU A 86 -9.15 32.82 -9.33
CA GLU A 86 -8.21 33.61 -10.07
C GLU A 86 -7.19 32.73 -10.76
N ASP A 87 -7.12 32.73 -12.09
CA ASP A 87 -6.13 31.99 -12.89
C ASP A 87 -4.75 32.69 -12.83
N THR A 88 -4.23 32.81 -11.61
CA THR A 88 -2.93 33.44 -11.35
C THR A 88 -1.84 32.36 -11.22
N VAL A 89 -0.58 32.79 -11.42
CA VAL A 89 0.58 31.88 -11.20
C VAL A 89 0.62 31.37 -9.75
N LEU A 90 0.17 32.20 -8.80
CA LEU A 90 0.16 31.87 -7.38
C LEU A 90 -0.91 30.83 -7.03
N SER A 91 -2.10 30.90 -7.61
CA SER A 91 -3.15 29.86 -7.43
C SER A 91 -2.72 28.52 -8.01
N LYS A 92 -2.07 28.52 -9.19
CA LYS A 92 -1.47 27.29 -9.77
C LYS A 92 -0.36 26.71 -8.89
N LEU A 93 0.45 27.56 -8.25
CA LEU A 93 1.46 27.12 -7.30
C LEU A 93 0.82 26.49 -6.06
N GLN A 94 -0.23 27.13 -5.51
CA GLN A 94 -1.01 26.59 -4.39
C GLN A 94 -1.56 25.20 -4.70
N ASP A 95 -2.17 24.98 -5.87
CA ASP A 95 -2.71 23.67 -6.26
C ASP A 95 -1.62 22.59 -6.31
N LYS A 96 -0.44 22.94 -6.82
CA LYS A 96 0.71 22.03 -6.82
C LYS A 96 1.20 21.69 -5.40
N VAL A 97 1.27 22.71 -4.54
CA VAL A 97 1.67 22.55 -3.13
C VAL A 97 0.67 21.67 -2.39
N LEU A 98 -0.63 21.94 -2.51
CA LEU A 98 -1.68 21.13 -1.89
C LEU A 98 -1.67 19.68 -2.38
N LYS A 99 -1.42 19.47 -3.68
CA LYS A 99 -1.23 18.11 -4.22
C LYS A 99 -0.01 17.40 -3.61
N LEU A 100 1.09 18.11 -3.42
CA LEU A 100 2.27 17.57 -2.75
C LEU A 100 1.99 17.22 -1.28
N VAL A 101 1.27 18.10 -0.56
CA VAL A 101 0.84 17.83 0.83
C VAL A 101 0.01 16.55 0.88
N THR A 102 -0.97 16.38 -0.02
CA THR A 102 -1.79 15.17 -0.09
C THR A 102 -0.94 13.92 -0.32
N ILE A 103 0.01 13.97 -1.26
CA ILE A 103 0.91 12.84 -1.56
C ILE A 103 1.80 12.52 -0.36
N LEU A 104 2.32 13.54 0.32
CA LEU A 104 3.18 13.35 1.50
C LEU A 104 2.39 12.80 2.70
N GLN A 105 1.17 13.29 2.93
CA GLN A 105 0.27 12.76 3.95
C GLN A 105 -0.04 11.29 3.69
N GLN A 106 -0.39 10.94 2.44
CA GLN A 106 -0.65 9.54 2.07
C GLN A 106 0.58 8.67 2.30
N LYS A 107 1.76 9.10 1.86
CA LYS A 107 3.01 8.34 2.09
C LYS A 107 3.36 8.19 3.58
N ASN A 108 3.11 9.21 4.37
CA ASN A 108 3.36 9.15 5.81
C ASN A 108 2.40 8.16 6.50
N GLU A 109 1.13 8.18 6.11
CA GLU A 109 0.13 7.23 6.60
C GLU A 109 0.46 5.79 6.17
N ASP A 110 0.83 5.58 4.89
CA ASP A 110 1.26 4.27 4.38
C ASP A 110 2.49 3.76 5.15
N SER A 111 3.46 4.64 5.45
CA SER A 111 4.65 4.30 6.23
C SER A 111 4.31 3.96 7.68
N ARG A 112 3.40 4.73 8.31
CA ARG A 112 2.91 4.47 9.67
C ARG A 112 2.20 3.12 9.73
N GLN A 113 1.32 2.85 8.77
CA GLN A 113 0.59 1.58 8.66
C GLN A 113 1.55 0.39 8.49
N ALA A 114 2.56 0.54 7.65
CA ALA A 114 3.60 -0.48 7.47
C ALA A 114 4.37 -0.74 8.77
N GLN A 115 4.70 0.30 9.52
CA GLN A 115 5.39 0.18 10.81
C GLN A 115 4.52 -0.50 11.88
N GLU A 116 3.23 -0.16 11.95
CA GLU A 116 2.27 -0.80 12.86
C GLU A 116 2.08 -2.28 12.50
N ASN A 117 1.96 -2.60 11.21
CA ASN A 117 1.89 -3.97 10.71
C ASN A 117 3.13 -4.77 11.09
N LEU A 118 4.33 -4.18 10.98
CA LEU A 118 5.59 -4.82 11.37
C LEU A 118 5.66 -5.07 12.88
N LYS A 119 5.25 -4.09 13.71
CA LYS A 119 5.18 -4.27 15.17
C LYS A 119 4.23 -5.40 15.55
N GLY A 120 3.05 -5.46 14.91
CA GLY A 120 2.09 -6.55 15.09
C GLY A 120 2.70 -7.90 14.73
N LEU A 121 3.36 -7.98 13.57
CA LEU A 121 4.05 -9.20 13.13
C LEU A 121 5.09 -9.69 14.13
N ILE A 122 5.95 -8.81 14.63
CA ILE A 122 7.00 -9.15 15.62
C ILE A 122 6.36 -9.66 16.91
N SER A 123 5.30 -9.03 17.38
CA SER A 123 4.56 -9.45 18.58
C SER A 123 3.98 -10.85 18.40
N ASP A 124 3.27 -11.09 17.29
CA ASP A 124 2.65 -12.37 16.97
C ASP A 124 3.69 -13.50 16.88
N LEU A 125 4.81 -13.23 16.17
CA LEU A 125 5.92 -14.16 16.05
C LEU A 125 6.52 -14.53 17.41
N SER A 126 6.73 -13.53 18.28
CA SER A 126 7.26 -13.75 19.62
C SER A 126 6.38 -14.70 20.41
N HIS A 127 5.06 -14.54 20.33
CA HIS A 127 4.10 -15.44 20.96
C HIS A 127 4.13 -16.85 20.36
N GLN A 128 4.20 -16.98 19.03
CA GLN A 128 4.21 -18.30 18.36
C GLN A 128 5.54 -19.07 18.54
N LEU A 129 6.65 -18.36 18.70
CA LEU A 129 7.96 -18.97 18.99
C LEU A 129 8.09 -19.43 20.45
N LYS A 130 7.51 -18.69 21.40
CA LYS A 130 7.61 -18.99 22.84
C LYS A 130 7.12 -20.42 23.19
N THR A 131 6.03 -20.85 22.60
CA THR A 131 5.41 -22.16 22.89
C THR A 131 6.29 -23.34 22.48
N PRO A 132 6.74 -23.49 21.21
CA PRO A 132 7.60 -24.60 20.81
C PRO A 132 8.95 -24.56 21.51
N ILE A 133 9.54 -23.38 21.77
CA ILE A 133 10.79 -23.25 22.51
C ILE A 133 10.62 -23.73 23.97
N ALA A 134 9.51 -23.38 24.62
CA ALA A 134 9.22 -23.86 25.98
C ALA A 134 9.05 -25.39 26.00
N SER A 135 8.38 -25.97 25.00
CA SER A 135 8.26 -27.41 24.84
C SER A 135 9.62 -28.07 24.64
N LEU A 136 10.47 -27.56 23.77
CA LEU A 136 11.83 -28.03 23.57
C LEU A 136 12.61 -28.06 24.89
N LYS A 137 12.62 -26.95 25.62
CA LYS A 137 13.33 -26.80 26.89
C LYS A 137 12.82 -27.81 27.93
N LEU A 138 11.51 -27.95 28.05
CA LEU A 138 10.90 -28.86 29.05
C LEU A 138 11.20 -30.31 28.72
N TYR A 139 10.92 -30.76 27.49
CA TYR A 139 11.07 -32.19 27.13
C TYR A 139 12.53 -32.60 26.98
N THR A 140 13.44 -31.69 26.66
CA THR A 140 14.89 -31.97 26.75
C THR A 140 15.32 -32.26 28.18
N ALA A 141 14.89 -31.43 29.14
CA ALA A 141 15.18 -31.66 30.55
C ALA A 141 14.58 -32.97 31.08
N LEU A 142 13.34 -33.27 30.66
CA LEU A 142 12.71 -34.58 31.03
C LEU A 142 13.42 -35.80 30.45
N LEU A 143 14.06 -35.66 29.27
CA LEU A 143 14.83 -36.75 28.66
C LEU A 143 16.16 -37.05 29.38
N GLU A 144 16.64 -36.14 30.22
CA GLU A 144 17.86 -36.31 31.05
C GLU A 144 17.59 -37.14 32.31
N GLU A 145 16.32 -37.39 32.66
CA GLU A 145 15.98 -38.19 33.85
C GLU A 145 16.43 -39.67 33.69
N PRO A 146 17.12 -40.23 34.69
CA PRO A 146 17.71 -41.59 34.56
C PRO A 146 16.68 -42.73 34.53
N ALA A 147 15.46 -42.51 35.07
CA ALA A 147 14.45 -43.56 35.27
C ALA A 147 13.33 -43.60 34.23
N LEU A 148 13.58 -43.05 33.02
CA LEU A 148 12.59 -43.04 31.95
C LEU A 148 12.32 -44.43 31.37
N THR A 149 11.03 -44.73 31.21
CA THR A 149 10.60 -45.91 30.43
C THR A 149 10.82 -45.63 28.92
N GLU A 150 11.01 -46.70 28.14
CA GLU A 150 11.17 -46.61 26.69
C GLU A 150 9.95 -45.94 26.02
N GLN A 151 8.76 -46.12 26.56
CA GLN A 151 7.54 -45.50 26.07
C GLN A 151 7.54 -43.98 26.32
N GLN A 152 7.97 -43.55 27.50
CA GLN A 152 8.11 -42.09 27.82
C GLN A 152 9.17 -41.43 26.94
N ARG A 153 10.31 -42.11 26.72
CA ARG A 153 11.38 -41.65 25.85
C ARG A 153 10.86 -41.41 24.41
N LYS A 154 10.12 -42.36 23.85
CA LYS A 154 9.50 -42.24 22.54
C LYS A 154 8.50 -41.08 22.51
N GLN A 155 7.65 -40.96 23.51
CA GLN A 155 6.65 -39.89 23.60
C GLN A 155 7.30 -38.49 23.67
N TYR A 156 8.33 -38.32 24.50
CA TYR A 156 9.04 -37.06 24.64
C TYR A 156 9.79 -36.66 23.35
N THR A 157 10.42 -37.63 22.69
CA THR A 157 11.09 -37.45 21.40
C THR A 157 10.10 -37.01 20.32
N GLU A 158 8.89 -37.58 20.31
CA GLU A 158 7.84 -37.20 19.35
C GLU A 158 7.35 -35.75 19.58
N VAL A 159 7.20 -35.32 20.84
CA VAL A 159 6.88 -33.94 21.18
C VAL A 159 7.99 -32.99 20.73
N LEU A 160 9.27 -33.35 20.93
CA LEU A 160 10.41 -32.55 20.46
C LEU A 160 10.40 -32.42 18.93
N ARG A 161 10.17 -33.54 18.21
CA ARG A 161 10.07 -33.51 16.75
C ARG A 161 8.98 -32.59 16.30
N THR A 162 7.78 -32.66 16.86
CA THR A 162 6.65 -31.78 16.55
C THR A 162 6.98 -30.33 16.83
N ALA A 163 7.71 -30.02 17.91
CA ALA A 163 8.12 -28.65 18.22
C ALA A 163 9.14 -28.12 17.22
N VAL A 164 10.09 -28.95 16.75
CA VAL A 164 11.05 -28.58 15.69
C VAL A 164 10.34 -28.34 14.37
N ASP A 165 9.46 -29.26 13.94
CA ASP A 165 8.68 -29.14 12.70
C ASP A 165 7.87 -27.84 12.69
N ARG A 166 7.30 -27.47 13.85
CA ARG A 166 6.57 -26.22 14.01
C ARG A 166 7.48 -24.99 13.86
N LEU A 167 8.71 -25.03 14.38
CA LEU A 167 9.68 -23.93 14.21
C LEU A 167 10.16 -23.79 12.76
N VAL A 168 10.41 -24.91 12.07
CA VAL A 168 10.77 -24.90 10.64
C VAL A 168 9.64 -24.27 9.83
N PHE A 169 8.40 -24.70 10.02
CA PHE A 169 7.25 -24.15 9.33
C PHE A 169 7.05 -22.64 9.62
N LEU A 170 7.25 -22.21 10.89
CA LEU A 170 7.21 -20.78 11.25
C LEU A 170 8.25 -19.97 10.49
N SER A 171 9.49 -20.49 10.43
CA SER A 171 10.60 -19.84 9.72
C SER A 171 10.31 -19.70 8.23
N GLU A 172 9.85 -20.73 7.57
CA GLU A 172 9.50 -20.73 6.15
C GLU A 172 8.35 -19.74 5.85
N SER A 173 7.28 -19.81 6.67
CA SER A 173 6.14 -18.89 6.55
C SER A 173 6.56 -17.43 6.76
N MET A 174 7.48 -17.17 7.68
CA MET A 174 8.02 -15.84 7.94
C MET A 174 8.83 -15.30 6.75
N ILE A 175 9.65 -16.15 6.13
CA ILE A 175 10.41 -15.79 4.93
C ILE A 175 9.45 -15.41 3.78
N GLN A 176 8.40 -16.22 3.56
CA GLN A 176 7.38 -15.94 2.55
C GLN A 176 6.66 -14.63 2.83
N LEU A 177 6.22 -14.42 4.08
CA LEU A 177 5.53 -13.20 4.50
C LEU A 177 6.42 -11.96 4.38
N SER A 178 7.66 -12.04 4.86
CA SER A 178 8.65 -10.96 4.75
C SER A 178 8.90 -10.56 3.31
N ARG A 179 9.02 -11.52 2.41
CA ARG A 179 9.15 -11.26 0.96
C ARG A 179 7.92 -10.56 0.39
N LEU A 180 6.73 -10.94 0.81
CA LEU A 180 5.47 -10.34 0.38
C LEU A 180 5.29 -8.91 0.89
N GLU A 181 5.56 -8.64 2.18
CA GLU A 181 5.33 -7.33 2.82
C GLU A 181 6.41 -6.30 2.45
N SER A 182 7.67 -6.72 2.32
CA SER A 182 8.78 -5.81 2.00
C SER A 182 8.76 -5.26 0.58
N GLY A 183 7.81 -5.68 -0.26
CA GLY A 183 7.80 -5.32 -1.68
C GLY A 183 8.98 -5.90 -2.49
N LEU A 184 9.83 -6.74 -1.84
CA LEU A 184 10.94 -7.44 -2.51
C LEU A 184 10.44 -8.50 -3.49
N ILE A 185 9.19 -8.94 -3.35
CA ILE A 185 8.55 -9.75 -4.38
C ILE A 185 8.08 -8.82 -5.49
N GLN A 186 8.86 -8.76 -6.53
CA GLN A 186 8.37 -8.33 -7.83
C GLN A 186 7.59 -9.50 -8.40
N LEU A 187 6.26 -9.41 -8.35
CA LEU A 187 5.42 -10.33 -9.11
C LEU A 187 5.86 -10.28 -10.57
N GLN A 188 5.93 -11.44 -11.18
CA GLN A 188 6.20 -11.59 -12.62
C GLN A 188 4.92 -12.10 -13.29
N PRO A 189 3.94 -11.21 -13.52
CA PRO A 189 2.71 -11.58 -14.16
C PRO A 189 2.98 -11.87 -15.64
N GLU A 190 2.65 -13.07 -16.06
CA GLU A 190 2.73 -13.53 -17.44
C GLU A 190 1.38 -14.10 -17.87
N GLU A 191 1.11 -14.08 -19.16
CA GLU A 191 -0.06 -14.73 -19.70
C GLU A 191 0.12 -16.26 -19.65
N LYS A 192 -0.61 -16.94 -18.77
CA LYS A 192 -0.50 -18.38 -18.49
C LYS A 192 -1.88 -19.00 -18.30
N SER A 193 -1.96 -20.33 -18.55
CA SER A 193 -3.15 -21.10 -18.23
C SER A 193 -3.37 -21.21 -16.73
N LEU A 194 -4.52 -20.77 -16.26
CA LEU A 194 -4.94 -20.89 -14.86
C LEU A 194 -5.14 -22.37 -14.48
N ASN A 195 -5.61 -23.18 -15.42
CA ASN A 195 -5.80 -24.61 -15.23
C ASN A 195 -4.48 -25.31 -14.92
N GLN A 196 -3.40 -24.98 -15.63
CA GLN A 196 -2.07 -25.52 -15.35
C GLN A 196 -1.59 -25.07 -13.96
N THR A 197 -1.84 -23.82 -13.58
CA THR A 197 -1.49 -23.29 -12.27
C THR A 197 -2.21 -24.03 -11.13
N VAL A 198 -3.50 -24.31 -11.29
CA VAL A 198 -4.28 -25.14 -10.36
C VAL A 198 -3.70 -26.54 -10.24
N LEU A 199 -3.37 -27.17 -11.35
CA LEU A 199 -2.80 -28.52 -11.36
C LEU A 199 -1.43 -28.59 -10.66
N MET A 200 -0.63 -27.53 -10.72
CA MET A 200 0.62 -27.43 -9.93
C MET A 200 0.32 -27.46 -8.44
N ALA A 201 -0.66 -26.71 -7.97
CA ALA A 201 -1.06 -26.70 -6.56
C ALA A 201 -1.63 -28.07 -6.12
N VAL A 202 -2.46 -28.68 -6.96
CA VAL A 202 -3.03 -30.00 -6.70
C VAL A 202 -1.95 -31.07 -6.54
N LYS A 203 -0.90 -31.06 -7.37
CA LYS A 203 0.23 -32.00 -7.24
C LYS A 203 0.88 -31.93 -5.88
N ASN A 204 1.04 -30.73 -5.33
CA ASN A 204 1.71 -30.52 -4.03
C ASN A 204 0.86 -31.02 -2.84
N VAL A 205 -0.46 -30.99 -2.94
CA VAL A 205 -1.34 -31.44 -1.85
C VAL A 205 -1.76 -32.93 -1.98
N PHE A 206 -1.56 -33.54 -3.14
CA PHE A 206 -2.09 -34.86 -3.51
C PHE A 206 -1.67 -35.96 -2.52
N VAL A 207 -0.40 -36.00 -2.14
CA VAL A 207 0.12 -37.01 -1.20
C VAL A 207 -0.55 -36.92 0.18
N LYS A 208 -0.73 -35.65 0.65
CA LYS A 208 -1.39 -35.37 1.93
C LYS A 208 -2.88 -35.72 1.91
N ALA A 209 -3.56 -35.41 0.80
CA ALA A 209 -4.95 -35.78 0.59
C ALA A 209 -5.13 -37.31 0.63
N LYS A 210 -4.25 -38.07 -0.04
CA LYS A 210 -4.26 -39.53 -0.05
C LYS A 210 -4.04 -40.12 1.35
N GLN A 211 -3.09 -39.56 2.11
CA GLN A 211 -2.83 -40.01 3.50
C GLN A 211 -4.05 -39.79 4.42
N ARG A 212 -4.85 -38.78 4.15
CA ARG A 212 -6.07 -38.48 4.91
C ARG A 212 -7.33 -39.10 4.32
N HIS A 213 -7.21 -39.92 3.29
CA HIS A 213 -8.32 -40.54 2.56
C HIS A 213 -9.30 -39.54 1.96
N ILE A 214 -8.80 -38.40 1.50
CA ILE A 214 -9.62 -37.32 0.87
C ILE A 214 -9.55 -37.46 -0.63
N THR A 215 -10.72 -37.46 -1.28
CA THR A 215 -10.85 -37.47 -2.74
C THR A 215 -10.76 -36.04 -3.26
N LEU A 216 -9.83 -35.78 -4.19
CA LEU A 216 -9.75 -34.51 -4.88
C LEU A 216 -10.51 -34.62 -6.21
N THR A 217 -11.47 -33.74 -6.45
CA THR A 217 -12.15 -33.63 -7.75
C THR A 217 -11.80 -32.31 -8.42
N TYR A 218 -11.57 -32.36 -9.72
CA TYR A 218 -11.24 -31.17 -10.50
C TYR A 218 -12.23 -31.03 -11.65
N ASP A 219 -12.82 -29.85 -11.77
CA ASP A 219 -13.78 -29.47 -12.80
C ASP A 219 -13.42 -28.11 -13.38
N SER A 220 -13.44 -27.97 -14.70
CA SER A 220 -13.18 -26.73 -15.39
C SER A 220 -14.03 -26.62 -16.65
N GLU A 221 -14.73 -25.51 -16.79
CA GLU A 221 -15.61 -25.25 -17.93
C GLU A 221 -14.80 -25.03 -19.22
N SER A 222 -13.58 -24.48 -19.11
CA SER A 222 -12.69 -24.18 -20.24
C SER A 222 -11.24 -24.03 -19.76
N ASP A 223 -10.29 -23.99 -20.70
CA ASP A 223 -8.91 -23.59 -20.40
C ASP A 223 -8.83 -22.05 -20.37
N ILE A 224 -8.72 -21.51 -19.17
CA ILE A 224 -8.72 -20.07 -18.93
C ILE A 224 -7.29 -19.56 -18.92
N THR A 225 -6.98 -18.67 -19.86
CA THR A 225 -5.70 -17.96 -19.92
C THR A 225 -5.86 -16.53 -19.41
N LEU A 226 -5.01 -16.11 -18.47
CA LEU A 226 -5.00 -14.75 -17.95
C LEU A 226 -3.59 -14.34 -17.47
N VAL A 227 -3.39 -13.03 -17.34
CA VAL A 227 -2.13 -12.47 -16.85
C VAL A 227 -2.07 -12.62 -15.34
N HIS A 228 -1.18 -13.49 -14.86
CA HIS A 228 -0.96 -13.73 -13.44
C HIS A 228 0.45 -14.24 -13.17
N ASP A 229 0.93 -14.11 -11.92
CA ASP A 229 2.15 -14.79 -11.48
C ASP A 229 1.82 -16.25 -11.15
N GLN A 230 2.25 -17.15 -12.04
CA GLN A 230 1.95 -18.57 -11.93
C GLN A 230 2.40 -19.18 -10.61
N ARG A 231 3.60 -18.83 -10.14
CA ARG A 231 4.20 -19.40 -8.93
C ARG A 231 3.43 -18.95 -7.68
N TRP A 232 3.19 -17.65 -7.56
CA TRP A 232 2.47 -17.10 -6.40
C TRP A 232 0.99 -17.48 -6.41
N THR A 233 0.36 -17.55 -7.57
CA THR A 233 -1.02 -18.04 -7.68
C THR A 233 -1.13 -19.52 -7.30
N ALA A 234 -0.18 -20.36 -7.74
CA ALA A 234 -0.13 -21.76 -7.32
C ALA A 234 0.06 -21.88 -5.80
N GLU A 235 0.87 -21.03 -5.18
CA GLU A 235 1.05 -20.98 -3.72
C GLU A 235 -0.23 -20.58 -2.99
N ALA A 236 -0.97 -19.57 -3.50
CA ALA A 236 -2.26 -19.19 -2.93
C ALA A 236 -3.26 -20.36 -2.99
N ILE A 237 -3.38 -21.01 -4.14
CA ILE A 237 -4.27 -22.17 -4.34
C ILE A 237 -3.84 -23.34 -3.45
N PHE A 238 -2.54 -23.59 -3.33
CA PHE A 238 -2.01 -24.62 -2.43
C PHE A 238 -2.42 -24.37 -0.98
N ASN A 239 -2.35 -23.13 -0.48
CA ASN A 239 -2.78 -22.79 0.86
C ASN A 239 -4.28 -23.03 1.08
N LEU A 240 -5.12 -22.79 0.07
CA LEU A 240 -6.55 -23.11 0.13
C LEU A 240 -6.78 -24.62 0.16
N LEU A 241 -6.09 -25.36 -0.70
CA LEU A 241 -6.19 -26.83 -0.78
C LEU A 241 -5.66 -27.51 0.48
N ASP A 242 -4.51 -27.07 1.00
CA ASP A 242 -3.95 -27.59 2.26
C ASP A 242 -4.92 -27.37 3.42
N ASN A 243 -5.54 -26.21 3.48
CA ASN A 243 -6.58 -25.90 4.46
C ASN A 243 -7.80 -26.81 4.30
N ALA A 244 -8.32 -26.98 3.09
CA ALA A 244 -9.46 -27.85 2.81
C ALA A 244 -9.18 -29.31 3.19
N VAL A 245 -8.03 -29.88 2.76
CA VAL A 245 -7.62 -31.25 3.08
C VAL A 245 -7.41 -31.44 4.58
N LYS A 246 -6.95 -30.42 5.28
CA LYS A 246 -6.65 -30.46 6.70
C LYS A 246 -7.90 -30.52 7.58
N TYR A 247 -8.95 -29.77 7.21
CA TYR A 247 -10.16 -29.64 8.01
C TYR A 247 -11.30 -30.56 7.55
N ALA A 248 -11.27 -31.02 6.31
CA ALA A 248 -12.26 -31.96 5.81
C ALA A 248 -12.25 -33.29 6.58
N PRO A 249 -13.41 -33.91 6.83
CA PRO A 249 -13.52 -35.25 7.41
C PRO A 249 -12.80 -36.31 6.55
N SER A 250 -12.21 -37.32 7.19
CA SER A 250 -11.62 -38.43 6.45
C SER A 250 -12.68 -39.13 5.59
N GLY A 251 -12.34 -39.51 4.37
CA GLY A 251 -13.24 -40.11 3.40
C GLY A 251 -14.11 -39.13 2.64
N SER A 252 -13.98 -37.83 2.90
CA SER A 252 -14.75 -36.77 2.21
C SER A 252 -14.11 -36.35 0.89
N THR A 253 -14.77 -35.41 0.20
CA THR A 253 -14.31 -34.87 -1.08
C THR A 253 -13.97 -33.38 -0.97
N VAL A 254 -12.83 -32.98 -1.50
CA VAL A 254 -12.48 -31.58 -1.77
C VAL A 254 -12.62 -31.32 -3.26
N ALA A 255 -13.55 -30.44 -3.62
CA ALA A 255 -13.86 -30.09 -5.00
C ALA A 255 -13.14 -28.80 -5.40
N ILE A 256 -12.47 -28.86 -6.54
CA ILE A 256 -11.78 -27.73 -7.16
C ILE A 256 -12.51 -27.40 -8.45
N ARG A 257 -13.01 -26.16 -8.58
CA ARG A 257 -13.69 -25.73 -9.79
C ARG A 257 -13.09 -24.43 -10.32
N VAL A 258 -12.78 -24.42 -11.63
CA VAL A 258 -12.31 -23.21 -12.32
C VAL A 258 -13.45 -22.68 -13.18
N ARG A 259 -13.79 -21.40 -13.00
CA ARG A 259 -14.92 -20.76 -13.68
C ARG A 259 -14.57 -19.38 -14.19
N GLU A 260 -15.19 -19.00 -15.29
CA GLU A 260 -15.13 -17.63 -15.81
C GLU A 260 -16.32 -16.81 -15.28
N LEU A 261 -16.04 -15.65 -14.68
CA LEU A 261 -17.02 -14.75 -14.07
C LEU A 261 -16.90 -13.33 -14.64
N GLY A 262 -17.17 -13.18 -15.94
CA GLY A 262 -17.10 -11.88 -16.61
C GLY A 262 -15.69 -11.29 -16.65
N LEU A 263 -15.41 -10.34 -15.74
CA LEU A 263 -14.08 -9.70 -15.61
C LEU A 263 -13.11 -10.47 -14.72
N PHE A 264 -13.54 -11.59 -14.14
CA PHE A 264 -12.73 -12.39 -13.24
C PHE A 264 -12.73 -13.86 -13.68
N ALA A 265 -11.62 -14.53 -13.40
CA ALA A 265 -11.58 -15.97 -13.32
C ALA A 265 -11.61 -16.40 -11.86
N ALA A 266 -12.38 -17.42 -11.52
CA ALA A 266 -12.53 -17.92 -10.15
C ALA A 266 -11.96 -19.32 -10.03
N VAL A 267 -11.16 -19.56 -8.98
CA VAL A 267 -10.79 -20.89 -8.51
C VAL A 267 -11.53 -21.14 -7.21
N ASP A 268 -12.55 -21.98 -7.24
CA ASP A 268 -13.31 -22.39 -6.07
C ASP A 268 -12.71 -23.66 -5.47
N VAL A 269 -12.39 -23.63 -4.19
CA VAL A 269 -12.00 -24.81 -3.40
C VAL A 269 -13.09 -25.04 -2.36
N THR A 270 -13.81 -26.15 -2.51
CA THR A 270 -14.94 -26.52 -1.65
C THR A 270 -14.57 -27.75 -0.83
N ASP A 271 -14.65 -27.63 0.49
CA ASP A 271 -14.51 -28.74 1.44
C ASP A 271 -15.85 -29.21 2.01
N GLN A 272 -15.84 -30.28 2.77
CA GLN A 272 -16.99 -30.79 3.50
C GLN A 272 -16.81 -30.70 5.03
N ALA A 273 -15.97 -29.76 5.48
CA ALA A 273 -15.77 -29.47 6.90
C ALA A 273 -17.00 -28.76 7.49
N ASP A 274 -17.06 -28.70 8.81
CA ASP A 274 -18.08 -27.93 9.50
C ASP A 274 -18.09 -26.47 9.02
N PRO A 275 -19.26 -25.85 8.79
CA PRO A 275 -19.35 -24.46 8.36
C PRO A 275 -18.69 -23.53 9.36
N ILE A 276 -17.87 -22.60 8.84
CA ILE A 276 -17.17 -21.62 9.66
C ILE A 276 -18.21 -20.64 10.28
N PRO A 277 -18.22 -20.48 11.61
CA PRO A 277 -19.12 -19.56 12.29
C PRO A 277 -19.01 -18.13 11.76
N GLU A 278 -20.12 -17.41 11.68
CA GLU A 278 -20.15 -16.05 11.14
C GLU A 278 -19.19 -15.10 11.87
N SER A 279 -19.08 -15.24 13.19
CA SER A 279 -18.16 -14.47 14.04
C SER A 279 -16.68 -14.70 13.74
N GLU A 280 -16.33 -15.77 13.03
CA GLU A 280 -14.95 -16.11 12.68
C GLU A 280 -14.61 -15.81 11.21
N ARG A 281 -15.59 -15.64 10.31
CA ARG A 281 -15.38 -15.52 8.85
C ARG A 281 -14.45 -14.40 8.43
N SER A 282 -14.49 -13.25 9.11
CA SER A 282 -13.56 -12.15 8.85
C SER A 282 -12.18 -12.38 9.49
N ARG A 283 -12.14 -13.11 10.60
CA ARG A 283 -10.94 -13.32 11.41
C ARG A 283 -10.03 -14.41 10.86
N ILE A 284 -10.57 -15.42 10.16
CA ILE A 284 -9.77 -16.52 9.59
C ILE A 284 -8.73 -16.04 8.58
N PHE A 285 -8.88 -14.84 8.02
CA PHE A 285 -7.92 -14.20 7.13
C PHE A 285 -6.89 -13.33 7.86
N GLN A 286 -6.95 -13.26 9.21
CA GLN A 286 -5.93 -12.58 10.00
C GLN A 286 -4.73 -13.50 10.23
N ARG A 287 -3.55 -12.90 10.36
CA ARG A 287 -2.32 -13.62 10.67
C ARG A 287 -2.44 -14.36 12.00
N PHE A 288 -1.95 -15.59 12.02
CA PHE A 288 -1.92 -16.45 13.23
C PHE A 288 -3.28 -16.74 13.87
N TYR A 289 -4.37 -16.34 13.22
CA TYR A 289 -5.70 -16.66 13.73
C TYR A 289 -6.03 -18.13 13.49
N ARG A 290 -6.58 -18.76 14.52
CA ARG A 290 -7.07 -20.15 14.49
C ARG A 290 -8.44 -20.19 15.14
N GLY A 291 -9.43 -20.68 14.40
CA GLY A 291 -10.79 -20.87 14.93
C GLY A 291 -10.84 -21.87 16.11
N GLN A 292 -11.90 -21.81 16.87
CA GLN A 292 -12.05 -22.65 18.08
C GLN A 292 -11.95 -24.16 17.78
N ASN A 293 -12.50 -24.60 16.65
CA ASN A 293 -12.48 -26.02 16.22
C ASN A 293 -11.12 -26.46 15.65
N SER A 294 -10.16 -25.55 15.49
CA SER A 294 -8.85 -25.84 14.88
C SER A 294 -7.71 -26.07 15.88
N ARG A 295 -7.98 -26.05 17.21
CA ARG A 295 -6.93 -26.12 18.24
C ARG A 295 -6.12 -27.40 18.19
N ASN A 296 -6.73 -28.51 17.80
CA ASN A 296 -6.08 -29.83 17.72
C ASN A 296 -5.52 -30.18 16.32
N THR A 297 -5.61 -29.26 15.35
CA THR A 297 -5.16 -29.49 13.98
C THR A 297 -3.81 -28.80 13.76
N GLU A 298 -2.90 -29.38 12.98
CA GLU A 298 -1.61 -28.78 12.66
C GLU A 298 -1.76 -27.45 11.92
N GLY A 299 -0.86 -26.49 12.19
CA GLY A 299 -0.74 -25.22 11.46
C GLY A 299 -0.75 -24.00 12.35
N ILE A 300 -0.26 -22.89 11.80
CA ILE A 300 0.05 -21.67 12.53
C ILE A 300 -0.95 -20.55 12.24
N GLY A 301 -1.86 -20.75 11.26
CA GLY A 301 -2.86 -19.72 10.89
C GLY A 301 -2.32 -18.64 9.96
N ILE A 302 -1.36 -18.97 9.09
CA ILE A 302 -0.78 -18.02 8.10
C ILE A 302 -1.32 -18.29 6.69
N GLY A 303 -1.69 -19.52 6.34
CA GLY A 303 -1.99 -19.91 4.96
C GLY A 303 -3.12 -19.10 4.30
N LEU A 304 -4.26 -18.90 4.98
CA LEU A 304 -5.36 -18.09 4.43
C LEU A 304 -5.02 -16.62 4.33
N TYR A 305 -4.26 -16.08 5.27
CA TYR A 305 -3.73 -14.72 5.19
C TYR A 305 -2.82 -14.57 3.96
N LEU A 306 -1.87 -15.50 3.77
CA LEU A 306 -0.94 -15.51 2.63
C LEU A 306 -1.70 -15.60 1.30
N ALA A 307 -2.67 -16.50 1.19
CA ALA A 307 -3.52 -16.61 -0.01
C ALA A 307 -4.26 -15.30 -0.33
N ARG A 308 -4.79 -14.62 0.69
CA ARG A 308 -5.45 -13.32 0.53
C ARG A 308 -4.49 -12.23 0.07
N GLU A 309 -3.32 -12.13 0.68
CA GLU A 309 -2.30 -11.13 0.31
C GLU A 309 -1.81 -11.33 -1.13
N ILE A 310 -1.58 -12.59 -1.54
CA ILE A 310 -1.20 -12.91 -2.92
C ILE A 310 -2.30 -12.50 -3.90
N ALA A 311 -3.58 -12.76 -3.56
CA ALA A 311 -4.71 -12.36 -4.38
C ALA A 311 -4.76 -10.83 -4.54
N MET A 312 -4.70 -10.09 -3.42
CA MET A 312 -4.75 -8.62 -3.45
C MET A 312 -3.62 -7.98 -4.24
N LYS A 313 -2.39 -8.52 -4.13
CA LYS A 313 -1.24 -8.02 -4.92
C LYS A 313 -1.38 -8.27 -6.43
N GLN A 314 -2.26 -9.15 -6.85
CA GLN A 314 -2.59 -9.42 -8.25
C GLN A 314 -3.93 -8.81 -8.68
N ASN A 315 -4.42 -7.78 -7.95
CA ASN A 315 -5.72 -7.14 -8.18
C ASN A 315 -6.91 -8.11 -8.11
N GLY A 316 -6.74 -9.20 -7.39
CA GLY A 316 -7.75 -10.22 -7.14
C GLY A 316 -8.32 -10.14 -5.72
N HIS A 317 -9.20 -11.06 -5.40
CA HIS A 317 -9.84 -11.16 -4.08
C HIS A 317 -9.96 -12.61 -3.65
N LEU A 318 -10.02 -12.82 -2.33
CA LEU A 318 -10.32 -14.12 -1.74
C LEU A 318 -11.61 -14.01 -0.94
N ASN A 319 -12.61 -14.80 -1.33
CA ASN A 319 -13.93 -14.83 -0.71
C ASN A 319 -14.19 -16.18 -0.04
N LEU A 320 -15.02 -16.16 1.02
CA LEU A 320 -15.54 -17.34 1.69
C LEU A 320 -17.07 -17.38 1.58
N ARG A 321 -17.60 -18.53 1.19
CA ARG A 321 -19.02 -18.88 1.29
C ARG A 321 -19.16 -20.15 2.10
N CYS A 322 -20.01 -20.13 3.12
CA CYS A 322 -20.33 -21.29 3.93
C CYS A 322 -21.71 -21.79 3.51
N GLY A 323 -21.80 -23.07 3.16
CA GLY A 323 -23.04 -23.75 2.83
C GLY A 323 -23.67 -24.42 4.06
N SER A 324 -24.71 -25.21 3.84
CA SER A 324 -25.27 -26.11 4.88
C SER A 324 -24.32 -27.24 5.25
N VAL A 325 -23.48 -27.62 4.30
CA VAL A 325 -22.40 -28.60 4.49
C VAL A 325 -21.18 -28.06 3.76
N GLY A 326 -20.13 -27.72 4.52
CA GLY A 326 -18.86 -27.33 3.97
C GLY A 326 -18.66 -25.84 3.73
N ASN A 327 -17.43 -25.50 3.31
CA ASN A 327 -16.99 -24.15 3.04
C ASN A 327 -16.42 -24.08 1.63
N THR A 328 -16.66 -22.97 0.93
CA THR A 328 -16.09 -22.68 -0.39
C THR A 328 -15.23 -21.45 -0.30
N PHE A 329 -13.94 -21.60 -0.54
CA PHE A 329 -13.00 -20.50 -0.73
C PHE A 329 -12.86 -20.20 -2.23
N SER A 330 -13.13 -18.98 -2.63
CA SER A 330 -13.09 -18.53 -4.02
C SER A 330 -11.94 -17.54 -4.21
N LEU A 331 -10.89 -17.95 -4.92
CA LEU A 331 -9.83 -17.06 -5.39
C LEU A 331 -10.26 -16.44 -6.71
N LEU A 332 -10.47 -15.12 -6.70
CA LEU A 332 -10.86 -14.33 -7.87
C LEU A 332 -9.64 -13.60 -8.42
N LEU A 333 -9.32 -13.80 -9.69
CA LEU A 333 -8.23 -13.13 -10.39
C LEU A 333 -8.82 -12.29 -11.53
N PHE A 334 -8.32 -11.07 -11.69
CA PHE A 334 -8.78 -10.18 -12.74
C PHE A 334 -8.36 -10.70 -14.12
N GLN A 335 -9.33 -10.82 -15.04
CA GLN A 335 -9.13 -11.22 -16.41
C GLN A 335 -9.38 -10.03 -17.32
N LYS A 336 -8.34 -9.49 -17.94
CA LYS A 336 -8.49 -8.46 -18.96
C LYS A 336 -8.98 -9.16 -20.24
N LYS A 337 -10.29 -9.14 -20.50
CA LYS A 337 -10.78 -9.53 -21.84
C LYS A 337 -10.34 -8.46 -22.83
N GLU A 338 -9.54 -8.81 -23.82
CA GLU A 338 -9.36 -7.99 -24.99
C GLU A 338 -10.73 -7.90 -25.69
N THR A 339 -11.29 -6.70 -25.69
CA THR A 339 -12.51 -6.43 -26.44
C THR A 339 -12.13 -6.59 -27.92
N ASN A 340 -12.74 -7.54 -28.61
CA ASN A 340 -12.55 -7.82 -30.06
C ASN A 340 -12.82 -6.62 -31.00
N ALA A 341 -12.87 -5.41 -30.47
CA ALA A 341 -13.02 -4.15 -31.20
C ALA A 341 -11.69 -3.63 -31.79
N GLU A 342 -10.53 -3.97 -31.15
CA GLU A 342 -9.23 -3.50 -31.65
C GLU A 342 -8.68 -4.34 -32.81
N GLN A 343 -9.08 -5.62 -32.94
CA GLN A 343 -8.64 -6.47 -34.07
C GLN A 343 -9.33 -6.16 -35.41
N ARG A 344 -10.44 -5.41 -35.40
CA ARG A 344 -11.10 -4.99 -36.65
C ARG A 344 -10.50 -3.73 -37.27
N SER A 345 -9.77 -2.90 -36.51
CA SER A 345 -9.15 -1.68 -37.04
C SER A 345 -7.82 -1.92 -37.76
N ASP A 346 -7.15 -3.05 -37.52
CA ASP A 346 -5.86 -3.35 -38.15
C ASP A 346 -5.99 -4.21 -39.41
N GLN A 347 -7.20 -4.72 -39.72
CA GLN A 347 -7.47 -5.43 -40.98
C GLN A 347 -8.08 -4.55 -42.10
N GLU A 348 -8.38 -3.27 -41.78
CA GLU A 348 -8.90 -2.29 -42.76
C GLU A 348 -7.88 -1.18 -43.10
N LYS A 349 -6.59 -1.38 -42.84
CA LYS A 349 -5.55 -0.46 -43.33
C LYS A 349 -4.62 -1.10 -44.33
#